data_ad380f1ffc772f44bca17a09225846d6
#
_entry.id   ad380f1ffc772f44bca17a09225846d6
#
_cell.length_a   1.000
_cell.length_b   1.000
_cell.length_c   1.000
_cell.angle_alpha   90.00
_cell.angle_beta   90.00
_cell.angle_gamma   90.00
#
_symmetry.space_group_name_H-M   'P 1'
#
loop_
_entity.id
_entity.type
_entity.pdbx_description
1 polymer ?
#
loop_
_entity_poly.entity_id
_entity_poly.type
_entity_poly.pdbx_seq_one_letter_code
_entity_poly.pdbx_strand_id
1 'polypeptide(L)'
;MSLMKDESFGPVIGIMKVKNDEEAILLMQDTEYGLTAAVYSSDKSRAEKILHQINTGSGYWNCCDRVSAALPWSGRNHSGFGTTLSHAGLRAFVKPKALHLRS
;
A
#
# COMPACT_ATOMS: atom_id res chain seq x y z
N MET A 1 -5.91 16.53 -14.75
CA MET A 1 -5.26 17.65 -14.02
C MET A 1 -4.06 17.06 -13.29
N SER A 2 -2.90 17.71 -13.31
CA SER A 2 -1.67 17.24 -12.64
C SER A 2 -1.90 17.01 -11.14
N LEU A 3 -2.65 17.84 -10.46
CA LEU A 3 -3.00 17.66 -9.04
C LEU A 3 -3.58 16.28 -8.69
N MET A 4 -4.15 15.57 -9.64
CA MET A 4 -4.74 14.25 -9.41
C MET A 4 -3.75 13.10 -9.65
N LYS A 5 -2.56 13.38 -10.14
CA LYS A 5 -1.53 12.38 -10.48
C LYS A 5 -0.20 12.66 -9.79
N ASP A 6 0.17 13.94 -9.71
CA ASP A 6 1.44 14.35 -9.15
C ASP A 6 1.34 14.43 -7.62
N GLU A 7 2.41 14.04 -6.95
CA GLU A 7 2.51 14.18 -5.50
C GLU A 7 2.60 15.67 -5.13
N SER A 8 1.76 16.12 -4.20
CA SER A 8 1.81 17.48 -3.67
C SER A 8 1.99 17.48 -2.16
N PHE A 9 3.00 18.21 -1.68
CA PHE A 9 3.23 18.43 -0.25
C PHE A 9 2.60 19.77 0.16
N GLY A 10 1.28 19.76 0.43
CA GLY A 10 0.57 20.98 0.81
C GLY A 10 -0.87 20.68 1.27
N PRO A 11 -1.58 21.68 1.79
CA PRO A 11 -2.95 21.51 2.28
C PRO A 11 -3.96 21.47 1.12
N VAL A 12 -3.72 20.59 0.14
CA VAL A 12 -4.57 20.44 -1.05
C VAL A 12 -4.88 18.96 -1.25
N ILE A 13 -6.15 18.65 -1.50
CA ILE A 13 -6.62 17.29 -1.80
C ILE A 13 -7.52 17.31 -3.04
N GLY A 14 -7.27 16.39 -3.96
CA GLY A 14 -8.15 16.17 -5.10
C GLY A 14 -9.33 15.26 -4.73
N ILE A 15 -10.52 15.61 -5.17
CA ILE A 15 -11.73 14.79 -4.98
C ILE A 15 -12.34 14.49 -6.33
N MET A 16 -12.59 13.21 -6.59
CA MET A 16 -13.30 12.75 -7.79
C MET A 16 -14.51 11.89 -7.41
N LYS A 17 -15.62 12.14 -8.08
CA LYS A 17 -16.80 11.27 -7.98
C LYS A 17 -16.65 10.11 -8.97
N VAL A 18 -16.95 8.91 -8.50
CA VAL A 18 -16.94 7.68 -9.31
C VAL A 18 -18.32 7.08 -9.41
N LYS A 19 -18.56 6.25 -10.42
CA LYS A 19 -19.86 5.62 -10.68
C LYS A 19 -20.00 4.27 -9.98
N ASN A 20 -18.87 3.55 -9.81
CA ASN A 20 -18.82 2.21 -9.26
C ASN A 20 -17.41 1.92 -8.69
N ASP A 21 -17.24 0.73 -8.12
CA ASP A 21 -15.99 0.30 -7.51
C ASP A 21 -14.89 0.05 -8.55
N GLU A 22 -15.24 -0.40 -9.74
CA GLU A 22 -14.32 -0.64 -10.84
C GLU A 22 -13.64 0.66 -11.28
N GLU A 23 -14.42 1.73 -11.44
CA GLU A 23 -13.89 3.06 -11.75
C GLU A 23 -13.03 3.60 -10.62
N ALA A 24 -13.44 3.38 -9.35
CA ALA A 24 -12.65 3.76 -8.19
C ALA A 24 -11.28 3.06 -8.20
N ILE A 25 -11.25 1.75 -8.41
CA ILE A 25 -10.02 0.95 -8.46
C ILE A 25 -9.09 1.45 -9.58
N LEU A 26 -9.62 1.71 -10.77
CA LEU A 26 -8.84 2.24 -11.88
C LEU A 26 -8.19 3.59 -11.54
N LEU A 27 -8.96 4.50 -10.96
CA LEU A 27 -8.45 5.82 -10.60
C LEU A 27 -7.46 5.77 -9.41
N MET A 28 -7.69 4.90 -8.44
CA MET A 28 -6.76 4.69 -7.33
C MET A 28 -5.41 4.12 -7.79
N GLN A 29 -5.37 3.44 -8.93
CA GLN A 29 -4.15 2.88 -9.51
C GLN A 29 -3.50 3.79 -10.57
N ASP A 30 -4.15 4.88 -10.99
CA ASP A 30 -3.60 5.85 -11.96
C ASP A 30 -2.57 6.78 -11.29
N THR A 31 -1.53 6.17 -10.73
CA THR A 31 -0.42 6.84 -10.03
C THR A 31 0.86 6.06 -10.18
N GLU A 32 1.99 6.73 -10.13
CA GLU A 32 3.32 6.12 -10.10
C GLU A 32 3.75 5.65 -8.69
N TYR A 33 2.92 5.89 -7.68
CA TYR A 33 3.17 5.55 -6.29
C TYR A 33 2.30 4.38 -5.81
N GLY A 34 2.63 3.83 -4.66
CA GLY A 34 1.88 2.74 -4.07
C GLY A 34 2.29 2.49 -2.62
N LEU A 35 2.24 3.52 -1.77
CA LEU A 35 2.58 3.38 -0.36
C LEU A 35 1.38 2.92 0.45
N THR A 36 0.31 3.72 0.45
CA THR A 36 -0.90 3.44 1.21
C THR A 36 -2.16 3.61 0.37
N ALA A 37 -3.22 2.89 0.72
CA ALA A 37 -4.56 3.13 0.24
C ALA A 37 -5.57 2.89 1.37
N ALA A 38 -6.65 3.64 1.39
CA ALA A 38 -7.72 3.48 2.37
C ALA A 38 -9.09 3.39 1.71
N VAL A 39 -9.94 2.52 2.25
CA VAL A 39 -11.34 2.41 1.87
C VAL A 39 -12.22 2.62 3.10
N TYR A 40 -13.12 3.58 3.00
CA TYR A 40 -14.12 3.84 4.02
C TYR A 40 -15.46 3.28 3.57
N SER A 41 -15.97 2.29 4.27
CA SER A 41 -17.20 1.59 3.94
C SER A 41 -17.79 0.90 5.17
N SER A 42 -19.10 0.85 5.26
CA SER A 42 -19.81 0.00 6.22
C SER A 42 -19.73 -1.50 5.86
N ASP A 43 -19.45 -1.81 4.60
CA ASP A 43 -19.27 -3.19 4.10
C ASP A 43 -17.78 -3.56 4.06
N LYS A 44 -17.37 -4.38 5.03
CA LYS A 44 -16.01 -4.90 5.16
C LYS A 44 -15.60 -5.73 3.94
N SER A 45 -16.47 -6.61 3.47
CA SER A 45 -16.18 -7.51 2.34
C SER A 45 -15.93 -6.73 1.05
N ARG A 46 -16.71 -5.66 0.82
CA ARG A 46 -16.51 -4.75 -0.30
C ARG A 46 -15.17 -4.02 -0.18
N ALA A 47 -14.85 -3.51 1.01
CA ALA A 47 -13.58 -2.81 1.23
C ALA A 47 -12.38 -3.74 0.99
N GLU A 48 -12.42 -4.97 1.51
CA GLU A 48 -11.38 -5.98 1.28
C GLU A 48 -11.20 -6.30 -0.21
N LYS A 49 -12.30 -6.48 -0.95
CA LYS A 49 -12.24 -6.73 -2.40
C LYS A 49 -11.57 -5.59 -3.16
N ILE A 50 -11.84 -4.34 -2.80
CA ILE A 50 -11.19 -3.18 -3.41
C ILE A 50 -9.70 -3.17 -3.06
N LEU A 51 -9.36 -3.26 -1.78
CA LEU A 51 -7.97 -3.19 -1.30
C LEU A 51 -7.09 -4.29 -1.88
N HIS A 52 -7.62 -5.51 -2.09
CA HIS A 52 -6.89 -6.60 -2.73
C HIS A 52 -6.52 -6.34 -4.20
N GLN A 53 -7.21 -5.43 -4.87
CA GLN A 53 -6.95 -5.08 -6.25
C GLN A 53 -6.02 -3.86 -6.40
N ILE A 54 -5.77 -3.12 -5.31
CA ILE A 54 -4.91 -1.94 -5.34
C ILE A 54 -3.46 -2.34 -5.08
N ASN A 55 -2.55 -1.90 -5.94
CA ASN A 55 -1.12 -2.16 -5.81
C ASN A 55 -0.46 -1.18 -4.83
N THR A 56 -0.69 -1.39 -3.53
CA THR A 56 -0.08 -0.62 -2.45
C THR A 56 0.61 -1.51 -1.43
N GLY A 57 1.56 -0.93 -0.69
CA GLY A 57 2.24 -1.62 0.41
C GLY A 57 1.34 -1.85 1.61
N SER A 58 0.47 -0.89 1.92
CA SER A 58 -0.47 -0.98 3.04
C SER A 58 -1.87 -0.58 2.61
N GLY A 59 -2.85 -1.38 2.98
CA GLY A 59 -4.27 -1.10 2.78
C GLY A 59 -5.00 -0.92 4.10
N TYR A 60 -5.91 0.04 4.16
CA TYR A 60 -6.65 0.39 5.37
C TYR A 60 -8.16 0.35 5.13
N TRP A 61 -8.89 -0.15 6.12
CA TRP A 61 -10.34 -0.08 6.17
C TRP A 61 -10.79 0.79 7.34
N ASN A 62 -11.55 1.85 7.03
CA ASN A 62 -12.09 2.82 7.99
C ASN A 62 -11.02 3.48 8.90
N CYS A 63 -9.80 3.52 8.45
CA CYS A 63 -8.71 4.25 9.08
C CYS A 63 -7.67 4.61 8.00
N CYS A 64 -6.64 5.34 8.37
CA CYS A 64 -5.52 5.65 7.47
C CYS A 64 -4.23 5.82 8.27
N ASP A 65 -3.11 5.59 7.55
CA ASP A 65 -1.75 5.94 7.93
C ASP A 65 -1.30 5.50 9.33
N ARG A 66 -1.80 4.35 9.79
CA ARG A 66 -1.38 3.75 11.05
C ARG A 66 -0.29 2.73 10.79
N VAL A 67 0.91 3.07 11.24
CA VAL A 67 2.03 2.14 11.23
C VAL A 67 1.89 1.17 12.41
N SER A 68 2.06 -0.12 12.16
CA SER A 68 2.02 -1.17 13.18
C SER A 68 3.33 -1.95 13.18
N ALA A 69 3.94 -2.11 14.34
CA ALA A 69 5.16 -2.92 14.48
C ALA A 69 4.96 -4.41 14.10
N ALA A 70 3.71 -4.90 14.14
CA ALA A 70 3.37 -6.27 13.78
C ALA A 70 3.14 -6.49 12.28
N LEU A 71 2.96 -5.42 11.50
CA LEU A 71 2.69 -5.48 10.07
C LEU A 71 3.89 -4.97 9.27
N PRO A 72 4.20 -5.57 8.11
CA PRO A 72 5.27 -5.08 7.26
C PRO A 72 4.91 -3.69 6.70
N TRP A 73 5.88 -2.80 6.70
CA TRP A 73 5.77 -1.51 6.05
C TRP A 73 6.65 -1.51 4.80
N SER A 74 6.04 -1.37 3.65
CA SER A 74 6.73 -1.33 2.36
C SER A 74 5.95 -0.49 1.36
N GLY A 75 6.64 -0.03 0.31
CA GLY A 75 6.01 0.63 -0.83
C GLY A 75 5.88 -0.28 -2.05
N ARG A 76 5.27 0.27 -3.09
CA ARG A 76 5.22 -0.25 -4.45
C ARG A 76 5.61 0.86 -5.41
N ASN A 77 6.00 0.51 -6.62
CA ASN A 77 6.36 1.46 -7.67
C ASN A 77 7.40 2.48 -7.16
N HIS A 78 7.24 3.76 -7.47
CA HIS A 78 8.16 4.83 -7.03
C HIS A 78 8.13 5.12 -5.52
N SER A 79 7.17 4.58 -4.77
CA SER A 79 7.21 4.64 -3.29
C SER A 79 8.30 3.79 -2.67
N GLY A 80 8.98 2.96 -3.47
CA GLY A 80 10.12 2.15 -3.04
C GLY A 80 9.76 0.70 -2.75
N PHE A 81 10.79 -0.12 -2.57
CA PHE A 81 10.67 -1.59 -2.45
C PHE A 81 11.23 -2.15 -1.14
N GLY A 82 11.79 -1.30 -0.29
CA GLY A 82 12.30 -1.73 1.03
C GLY A 82 11.16 -2.21 1.93
N THR A 83 11.50 -3.04 2.90
CA THR A 83 10.55 -3.52 3.91
C THR A 83 11.10 -3.27 5.30
N THR A 84 10.30 -2.64 6.14
CA THR A 84 10.58 -2.44 7.56
C THR A 84 9.43 -3.04 8.38
N LEU A 85 9.62 -3.11 9.69
CA LEU A 85 8.65 -3.64 10.65
C LEU A 85 8.30 -5.12 10.43
N SER A 86 7.60 -5.70 11.38
CA SER A 86 7.26 -7.13 11.44
C SER A 86 8.48 -8.07 11.35
N HIS A 87 8.24 -9.34 11.29
CA HIS A 87 9.28 -10.34 11.00
C HIS A 87 9.90 -10.16 9.61
N ALA A 88 9.15 -9.59 8.66
CA ALA A 88 9.68 -9.32 7.31
C ALA A 88 10.76 -8.24 7.34
N GLY A 89 10.56 -7.17 8.10
CA GLY A 89 11.55 -6.12 8.29
C GLY A 89 12.82 -6.62 8.99
N LEU A 90 12.69 -7.48 10.00
CA LEU A 90 13.84 -8.10 10.66
C LEU A 90 14.69 -8.94 9.70
N ARG A 91 14.05 -9.65 8.77
CA ARG A 91 14.76 -10.46 7.77
C ARG A 91 15.59 -9.63 6.80
N ALA A 92 15.32 -8.35 6.63
CA ALA A 92 16.13 -7.45 5.80
C ALA A 92 17.56 -7.23 6.37
N PHE A 93 17.76 -7.47 7.66
CA PHE A 93 19.06 -7.32 8.33
C PHE A 93 19.86 -8.62 8.42
N VAL A 94 19.36 -9.73 7.92
CA VAL A 94 20.03 -11.03 7.95
C VAL A 94 20.17 -11.61 6.54
N LYS A 95 21.17 -12.46 6.37
CA LYS A 95 21.38 -13.18 5.11
C LYS A 95 21.34 -14.69 5.38
N PRO A 96 20.68 -15.48 4.53
CA PRO A 96 20.72 -16.93 4.65
C PRO A 96 22.16 -17.43 4.40
N LYS A 97 22.57 -18.45 5.16
CA LYS A 97 23.83 -19.16 4.95
C LYS A 97 23.52 -20.64 4.84
N ALA A 98 23.91 -21.24 3.74
CA ALA A 98 23.83 -22.68 3.57
C ALA A 98 25.18 -23.32 3.91
N LEU A 99 25.15 -24.45 4.62
CA LEU A 99 26.30 -25.31 4.88
C LEU A 99 25.97 -26.70 4.34
N HIS A 100 26.81 -27.18 3.44
CA HIS A 100 26.77 -28.55 2.97
C HIS A 100 27.98 -29.30 3.50
N LEU A 101 27.79 -30.04 4.58
CA LEU A 101 28.84 -30.83 5.23
C LEU A 101 28.73 -32.29 4.77
N ARG A 102 29.83 -32.80 4.23
CA ARG A 102 29.95 -34.21 3.79
C ARG A 102 30.92 -34.89 4.74
N SER A 103 30.46 -35.97 5.38
CA SER A 103 31.30 -36.93 6.11
C SER A 103 31.99 -37.90 5.17
#